data_4f66e1957ec4b3be48980dc2dc7dc22a
#
_entry.id   4f66e1957ec4b3be48980dc2dc7dc22a
#
_cell.length_a   1.000
_cell.length_b   1.000
_cell.length_c   1.000
_cell.angle_alpha   90.00
_cell.angle_beta   90.00
_cell.angle_gamma   90.00
#
_symmetry.space_group_name_H-M   'P 1'
#
loop_
_entity.id
_entity.type
_entity.pdbx_description
1 polymer ?
#
loop_
_entity_poly.entity_id
_entity_poly.type
_entity_poly.pdbx_seq_one_letter_code
_entity_poly.pdbx_strand_id
1 'polypeptide(L)'
;RHARAHLGGRIGIHTHDDIGLGVANAVAALDAGASHVQGTLNGYGERTGNCNLTSVIPIVHFKMKRDGVPAASLQHLRDLSQFVDETANIRPNPRLPW
;
A
#
# COMPACT_ATOMS: atom_id res chain seq x y z
N ARG A 1 -2.20 -12.60 13.26
CA ARG A 1 -2.50 -12.72 14.71
C ARG A 1 -1.60 -13.75 15.38
N HIS A 2 -1.52 -14.96 14.84
CA HIS A 2 -0.68 -16.03 15.40
C HIS A 2 0.80 -15.62 15.52
N ALA A 3 1.41 -15.13 14.45
CA ALA A 3 2.81 -14.68 14.46
C ALA A 3 3.07 -13.61 15.53
N ARG A 4 2.18 -12.63 15.68
CA ARG A 4 2.31 -11.57 16.69
C ARG A 4 2.27 -12.12 18.12
N ALA A 5 1.41 -13.11 18.38
CA ALA A 5 1.30 -13.74 19.69
C ALA A 5 2.55 -14.53 20.08
N HIS A 6 3.28 -15.09 19.10
CA HIS A 6 4.45 -15.94 19.35
C HIS A 6 5.79 -15.23 19.25
N LEU A 7 5.92 -14.25 18.34
CA LEU A 7 7.20 -13.57 18.09
C LEU A 7 7.41 -12.35 18.98
N GLY A 8 6.34 -11.72 19.46
CA GLY A 8 6.40 -10.44 20.15
C GLY A 8 6.88 -9.31 19.22
N GLY A 9 6.82 -8.07 19.68
CA GLY A 9 7.34 -6.94 18.94
C GLY A 9 6.50 -6.47 17.74
N ARG A 10 7.11 -5.70 16.87
CA ARG A 10 6.47 -5.16 15.66
C ARG A 10 6.56 -6.15 14.51
N ILE A 11 5.44 -6.37 13.84
CA ILE A 11 5.35 -7.25 12.66
C ILE A 11 4.94 -6.42 11.46
N GLY A 12 5.66 -6.60 10.37
CA GLY A 12 5.35 -6.03 9.08
C GLY A 12 4.80 -7.07 8.10
N ILE A 13 4.24 -6.58 7.00
CA ILE A 13 3.77 -7.37 5.87
C ILE A 13 4.38 -6.84 4.57
N HIS A 14 4.80 -7.76 3.71
CA HIS A 14 5.21 -7.50 2.34
C HIS A 14 4.44 -8.44 1.44
N THR A 15 3.65 -7.91 0.53
CA THR A 15 2.80 -8.69 -0.39
C THR A 15 3.11 -8.39 -1.83
N HIS A 16 2.91 -9.40 -2.68
CA HIS A 16 2.90 -9.29 -4.13
C HIS A 16 1.47 -9.40 -4.67
N ASP A 17 1.29 -9.01 -5.92
CA ASP A 17 -0.04 -8.88 -6.52
C ASP A 17 -0.37 -10.00 -7.52
N ASP A 18 0.17 -11.20 -7.31
CA ASP A 18 0.08 -12.33 -8.25
C ASP A 18 -1.38 -12.71 -8.64
N ILE A 19 -2.31 -12.49 -7.73
CA ILE A 19 -3.75 -12.74 -7.97
C ILE A 19 -4.61 -11.50 -7.69
N GLY A 20 -4.03 -10.30 -7.74
CA GLY A 20 -4.74 -9.06 -7.51
C GLY A 20 -5.13 -8.78 -6.04
N LEU A 21 -4.54 -9.47 -5.08
CA LEU A 21 -4.89 -9.35 -3.65
C LEU A 21 -3.81 -8.70 -2.80
N GLY A 22 -2.77 -8.12 -3.40
CA GLY A 22 -1.66 -7.51 -2.66
C GLY A 22 -2.12 -6.47 -1.65
N VAL A 23 -2.94 -5.51 -2.06
CA VAL A 23 -3.51 -4.47 -1.19
C VAL A 23 -4.47 -5.06 -0.15
N ALA A 24 -5.34 -5.97 -0.55
CA ALA A 24 -6.31 -6.59 0.35
C ALA A 24 -5.61 -7.37 1.48
N ASN A 25 -4.57 -8.12 1.16
CA ASN A 25 -3.77 -8.85 2.14
C ASN A 25 -3.02 -7.91 3.09
N ALA A 26 -2.48 -6.80 2.59
CA ALA A 26 -1.83 -5.78 3.42
C ALA A 26 -2.83 -5.16 4.42
N VAL A 27 -4.02 -4.78 3.96
CA VAL A 27 -5.09 -4.23 4.81
C VAL A 27 -5.53 -5.25 5.86
N ALA A 28 -5.74 -6.51 5.48
CA ALA A 28 -6.10 -7.58 6.41
C ALA A 28 -5.00 -7.83 7.47
N ALA A 29 -3.72 -7.73 7.09
CA ALA A 29 -2.62 -7.85 8.03
C ALA A 29 -2.59 -6.69 9.03
N LEU A 30 -2.82 -5.45 8.57
CA LEU A 30 -2.94 -4.28 9.46
C LEU A 30 -4.10 -4.44 10.44
N ASP A 31 -5.24 -4.94 9.98
CA ASP A 31 -6.41 -5.19 10.81
C ASP A 31 -6.14 -6.31 11.83
N ALA A 32 -5.33 -7.30 11.45
CA ALA A 32 -4.87 -8.37 12.36
C ALA A 32 -3.76 -7.93 13.32
N GLY A 33 -3.28 -6.68 13.23
CA GLY A 33 -2.33 -6.09 14.17
C GLY A 33 -0.89 -5.94 13.64
N ALA A 34 -0.65 -6.08 12.34
CA ALA A 34 0.61 -5.63 11.76
C ALA A 34 0.72 -4.11 11.91
N SER A 35 1.94 -3.63 12.13
CA SER A 35 2.22 -2.20 12.31
C SER A 35 3.06 -1.59 11.18
N HIS A 36 3.41 -2.39 10.20
CA HIS A 36 4.25 -1.97 9.08
C HIS A 36 3.80 -2.65 7.79
N VAL A 37 3.71 -1.89 6.70
CA VAL A 37 3.45 -2.39 5.35
C VAL A 37 4.61 -1.96 4.46
N GLN A 38 5.16 -2.92 3.72
CA GLN A 38 6.08 -2.66 2.64
C GLN A 38 5.35 -2.79 1.30
N GLY A 39 5.66 -1.91 0.39
CA GLY A 39 5.12 -1.91 -0.96
C GLY A 39 5.81 -0.86 -1.80
N THR A 40 5.24 -0.57 -2.96
CA THR A 40 5.79 0.44 -3.88
C THR A 40 4.70 1.39 -4.35
N LEU A 41 5.09 2.59 -4.74
CA LEU A 41 4.15 3.50 -5.40
C LEU A 41 3.69 2.88 -6.71
N ASN A 42 2.39 2.97 -6.98
CA ASN A 42 1.72 2.38 -8.13
C ASN A 42 1.86 0.84 -8.26
N GLY A 43 2.41 0.17 -7.26
CA GLY A 43 2.56 -1.29 -7.25
C GLY A 43 3.72 -1.80 -8.10
N TYR A 44 4.67 -0.97 -8.51
CA TYR A 44 5.82 -1.43 -9.28
C TYR A 44 6.59 -2.53 -8.55
N GLY A 45 7.03 -3.53 -9.30
CA GLY A 45 7.82 -4.64 -8.78
C GLY A 45 7.87 -5.82 -9.74
N GLU A 46 8.60 -6.84 -9.34
CA GLU A 46 8.76 -8.04 -10.16
C GLU A 46 7.45 -8.80 -10.32
N ARG A 47 7.34 -9.55 -11.41
CA ARG A 47 6.17 -10.31 -11.88
C ARG A 47 4.96 -9.39 -12.10
N THR A 48 3.95 -9.49 -11.23
CA THR A 48 2.70 -8.72 -11.30
C THR A 48 2.75 -7.45 -10.45
N GLY A 49 3.85 -7.22 -9.77
CA GLY A 49 4.09 -6.07 -8.92
C GLY A 49 3.96 -6.34 -7.43
N ASN A 50 4.28 -5.32 -6.66
CA ASN A 50 4.19 -5.30 -5.21
C ASN A 50 2.84 -4.70 -4.75
N CYS A 51 2.60 -4.78 -3.46
CA CYS A 51 1.50 -4.05 -2.83
C CYS A 51 1.55 -2.57 -3.21
N ASN A 52 0.47 -2.06 -3.77
CA ASN A 52 0.36 -0.67 -4.21
C ASN A 52 0.14 0.27 -3.01
N LEU A 53 1.19 0.97 -2.58
CA LEU A 53 1.11 1.94 -1.48
C LEU A 53 0.19 3.13 -1.81
N THR A 54 0.04 3.47 -3.08
CA THR A 54 -0.87 4.55 -3.50
C THR A 54 -2.33 4.20 -3.19
N SER A 55 -2.68 2.91 -3.13
CA SER A 55 -3.98 2.43 -2.62
C SER A 55 -4.00 2.27 -1.10
N VAL A 56 -2.96 1.71 -0.50
CA VAL A 56 -2.92 1.42 0.95
C VAL A 56 -3.01 2.69 1.77
N ILE A 57 -2.28 3.74 1.39
CA ILE A 57 -2.24 5.01 2.14
C ILE A 57 -3.64 5.62 2.34
N PRO A 58 -4.45 5.85 1.30
CA PRO A 58 -5.80 6.38 1.50
C PRO A 58 -6.73 5.40 2.23
N ILE A 59 -6.58 4.09 2.05
CA ILE A 59 -7.36 3.10 2.80
C ILE A 59 -7.08 3.22 4.29
N VAL A 60 -5.81 3.27 4.70
CA VAL A 60 -5.40 3.40 6.09
C VAL A 60 -6.00 4.68 6.71
N HIS A 61 -5.89 5.81 6.00
CA HIS A 61 -6.39 7.08 6.50
C HIS A 61 -7.93 7.15 6.52
N PHE A 62 -8.58 6.94 5.37
CA PHE A 62 -10.01 7.20 5.23
C PHE A 62 -10.91 6.06 5.71
N LYS A 63 -10.48 4.82 5.56
CA LYS A 63 -11.30 3.65 5.91
C LYS A 63 -10.95 3.07 7.27
N MET A 64 -9.66 2.93 7.56
CA MET A 64 -9.24 2.38 8.85
C MET A 64 -9.12 3.44 9.95
N LYS A 65 -9.20 4.73 9.60
CA LYS A 65 -9.07 5.86 10.54
C LYS A 65 -7.77 5.81 11.34
N ARG A 66 -6.68 5.49 10.66
CA ARG A 66 -5.33 5.41 11.24
C ARG A 66 -4.39 6.39 10.53
N ASP A 67 -3.43 6.91 11.26
CA ASP A 67 -2.40 7.80 10.72
C ASP A 67 -1.24 6.96 10.19
N GLY A 68 -1.10 6.93 8.86
CA GLY A 68 0.05 6.29 8.18
C GLY A 68 1.01 7.31 7.58
N VAL A 69 0.47 8.46 7.18
CA VAL A 69 1.20 9.63 6.68
C VAL A 69 0.53 10.90 7.20
N PRO A 70 1.22 12.05 7.26
CA PRO A 70 0.58 13.32 7.62
C PRO A 70 -0.61 13.60 6.70
N ALA A 71 -1.75 14.00 7.26
CA ALA A 71 -2.99 14.26 6.50
C ALA A 71 -2.77 15.29 5.37
N ALA A 72 -1.94 16.31 5.60
CA ALA A 72 -1.59 17.31 4.61
C ALA A 72 -0.85 16.73 3.38
N SER A 73 -0.18 15.58 3.52
CA SER A 73 0.53 14.92 2.41
C SER A 73 -0.39 14.17 1.45
N LEU A 74 -1.61 13.83 1.88
CA LEU A 74 -2.57 13.07 1.06
C LEU A 74 -2.97 13.81 -0.21
N GLN A 75 -3.03 15.13 -0.18
CA GLN A 75 -3.36 15.96 -1.36
C GLN A 75 -2.34 15.81 -2.50
N HIS A 76 -1.11 15.39 -2.21
CA HIS A 76 -0.05 15.21 -3.19
C HIS A 76 0.02 13.80 -3.79
N LEU A 77 -0.82 12.88 -3.32
CA LEU A 77 -0.71 11.45 -3.67
C LEU A 77 -0.93 11.22 -5.17
N ARG A 78 -1.90 11.91 -5.76
CA ARG A 78 -2.17 11.82 -7.20
C ARG A 78 -1.00 12.32 -8.04
N ASP A 79 -0.49 13.51 -7.71
CA ASP A 79 0.63 14.11 -8.45
C ASP A 79 1.88 13.23 -8.33
N LEU A 80 2.12 12.67 -7.15
CA LEU A 80 3.21 11.73 -6.92
C LEU A 80 3.04 10.46 -7.75
N SER A 81 1.83 9.89 -7.80
CA SER A 81 1.53 8.71 -8.62
C SER A 81 1.79 8.96 -10.11
N GLN A 82 1.33 10.10 -10.62
CA GLN A 82 1.56 10.50 -12.02
C GLN A 82 3.04 10.74 -12.31
N PHE A 83 3.75 11.40 -11.41
CA PHE A 83 5.19 11.63 -11.54
C PHE A 83 5.98 10.32 -11.63
N VAL A 84 5.61 9.31 -10.83
CA VAL A 84 6.26 7.99 -10.87
C VAL A 84 6.02 7.31 -12.21
N ASP A 85 4.77 7.32 -12.72
CA ASP A 85 4.45 6.72 -14.02
C ASP A 85 5.18 7.42 -15.17
N GLU A 86 5.21 8.75 -15.18
CA GLU A 86 5.94 9.55 -16.16
C GLU A 86 7.44 9.24 -16.13
N THR A 87 8.03 9.17 -14.94
CA THR A 87 9.45 8.86 -14.77
C THR A 87 9.78 7.44 -15.27
N ALA A 88 8.87 6.49 -15.05
CA ALA A 88 8.99 5.13 -15.54
C ALA A 88 8.64 4.98 -17.04
N ASN A 89 8.19 6.05 -17.69
CA ASN A 89 7.68 6.03 -19.06
C ASN A 89 6.53 5.03 -19.26
N ILE A 90 5.64 4.95 -18.29
CA ILE A 90 4.46 4.09 -18.31
C ILE A 90 3.21 4.97 -18.35
N ARG A 91 2.26 4.59 -19.20
CA ARG A 91 0.98 5.27 -19.28
C ARG A 91 0.18 5.03 -18.00
N PRO A 92 -0.29 6.07 -17.31
CA PRO A 92 -1.13 5.92 -16.14
C PRO A 92 -2.39 5.09 -16.43
N ASN A 93 -2.75 4.24 -15.50
CA ASN A 93 -3.99 3.49 -15.59
C ASN A 93 -5.19 4.41 -15.30
N PRO A 94 -6.09 4.67 -16.25
CA PRO A 94 -7.21 5.61 -16.07
C PRO A 94 -8.28 5.10 -15.09
N ARG A 95 -8.16 3.87 -14.62
CA ARG A 95 -9.10 3.24 -13.68
C ARG A 95 -8.58 3.17 -12.25
N LEU A 96 -7.50 3.87 -11.95
CA LEU A 96 -7.03 4.00 -10.57
C LEU A 96 -8.02 4.84 -9.74
N PRO A 97 -8.25 4.51 -8.48
CA PRO A 97 -9.29 5.15 -7.67
C PRO A 97 -8.91 6.52 -7.08
N TRP A 98 -7.79 7.11 -7.47
CA TRP A 98 -7.32 8.43 -7.00
C TRP A 98 -6.94 9.37 -8.13
#